data_eac794f3e53fdd8306a4121a9fe90384
#
_entry.id   eac794f3e53fdd8306a4121a9fe90384
#
_cell.length_a   1.000
_cell.length_b   1.000
_cell.length_c   1.000
_cell.angle_alpha   90.00
_cell.angle_beta   90.00
_cell.angle_gamma   90.00
#
_symmetry.space_group_name_H-M   'P 1'
#
loop_
_entity.id
_entity.type
_entity.pdbx_description
1 polymer ?
#
loop_
_entity_poly.entity_id
_entity_poly.type
_entity_poly.pdbx_seq_one_letter_code
_entity_poly.pdbx_strand_id
1 'polypeptide(L)'
;GPLEFYIRYVARLASQNPLTHLLWKLEKGALIYVRATAAGVFTINDTVGAHDPRLRVMVAAGTGVAPFVSMIRSEVCRNPLADLSKWVVLHGASYPAELGYRQELLALSTTNGLKYWGTVSRPDETREWIGDVGRVESFFEPDRLPDLEQRLGLESGDFTPDSAVVFVCGLTGTIAAALVRLLDRGFIPNARVIREALGVPPDVRPSLFYELYDPTPVIDVGDPSLIESLRARLQTALARR
;
A
#
# COMPACT_ATOMS: atom_id res chain seq x y z
N GLY A 1 -17.77 3.00 -18.86
CA GLY A 1 -18.34 2.27 -17.74
C GLY A 1 -18.54 3.21 -16.55
N PRO A 2 -19.22 2.77 -15.47
CA PRO A 2 -19.40 3.59 -14.28
C PRO A 2 -18.05 3.84 -13.60
N LEU A 3 -17.91 5.03 -12.99
CA LEU A 3 -16.81 5.36 -12.10
C LEU A 3 -17.25 5.10 -10.66
N GLU A 4 -16.36 4.53 -9.86
CA GLU A 4 -16.60 4.27 -8.44
C GLU A 4 -15.60 5.07 -7.60
N PHE A 5 -16.08 5.71 -6.54
CA PHE A 5 -15.26 6.48 -5.61
C PHE A 5 -15.41 5.89 -4.21
N TYR A 6 -14.29 5.56 -3.58
CA TYR A 6 -14.28 5.16 -2.18
C TYR A 6 -13.95 6.35 -1.30
N ILE A 7 -14.94 6.83 -0.53
CA ILE A 7 -14.85 8.09 0.22
C ILE A 7 -15.07 7.79 1.70
N ARG A 8 -14.09 8.14 2.54
CA ARG A 8 -14.23 8.11 3.98
C ARG A 8 -14.84 9.39 4.49
N TYR A 9 -15.85 9.29 5.36
CA TYR A 9 -16.34 10.43 6.12
C TYR A 9 -15.35 10.82 7.21
N VAL A 10 -14.93 12.09 7.24
CA VAL A 10 -14.02 12.63 8.25
C VAL A 10 -14.79 13.48 9.23
N ALA A 11 -14.97 12.99 10.46
CA ALA A 11 -15.78 13.68 11.47
C ALA A 11 -15.14 14.98 11.99
N ARG A 12 -13.81 15.03 12.09
CA ARG A 12 -13.06 16.23 12.50
C ARG A 12 -12.35 16.83 11.28
N LEU A 13 -12.72 18.05 10.94
CA LEU A 13 -12.28 18.72 9.73
C LEU A 13 -11.03 19.57 9.97
N ALA A 14 -10.07 19.48 9.04
CA ALA A 14 -8.96 20.42 8.95
C ALA A 14 -9.32 21.71 8.18
N SER A 15 -10.46 21.71 7.46
CA SER A 15 -10.94 22.85 6.66
C SER A 15 -12.45 23.01 6.78
N GLN A 16 -12.95 24.23 6.48
CA GLN A 16 -14.39 24.54 6.56
C GLN A 16 -15.26 23.89 5.50
N ASN A 17 -14.70 23.50 4.35
CA ASN A 17 -15.42 22.87 3.23
C ASN A 17 -14.62 21.70 2.62
N PRO A 18 -14.49 20.56 3.30
CA PRO A 18 -13.80 19.43 2.74
C PRO A 18 -14.64 18.80 1.62
N LEU A 19 -13.98 18.48 0.51
CA LEU A 19 -14.60 17.82 -0.63
C LEU A 19 -15.36 16.54 -0.23
N THR A 20 -14.80 15.78 0.71
CA THR A 20 -15.42 14.55 1.23
C THR A 20 -16.81 14.79 1.83
N HIS A 21 -17.02 15.89 2.56
CA HIS A 21 -18.33 16.24 3.12
C HIS A 21 -19.33 16.69 2.05
N LEU A 22 -18.86 17.37 1.00
CA LEU A 22 -19.70 17.72 -0.15
C LEU A 22 -20.15 16.46 -0.87
N LEU A 23 -19.23 15.53 -1.12
CA LEU A 23 -19.54 14.24 -1.76
C LEU A 23 -20.52 13.39 -0.94
N TRP A 24 -20.42 13.39 0.40
CA TRP A 24 -21.34 12.67 1.28
C TRP A 24 -22.76 13.25 1.31
N LYS A 25 -22.95 14.49 0.90
CA LYS A 25 -24.26 15.13 0.78
C LYS A 25 -24.95 14.91 -0.57
N LEU A 26 -24.27 14.25 -1.52
CA LEU A 26 -24.85 14.00 -2.83
C LEU A 26 -25.94 12.95 -2.73
N GLU A 27 -27.06 13.26 -3.39
CA GLU A 27 -28.18 12.34 -3.54
C GLU A 27 -28.19 11.72 -4.94
N LYS A 28 -28.93 10.65 -5.12
CA LYS A 28 -29.11 10.00 -6.43
C LYS A 28 -29.66 11.01 -7.44
N GLY A 29 -28.96 11.17 -8.56
CA GLY A 29 -29.28 12.14 -9.62
C GLY A 29 -28.52 13.45 -9.52
N ALA A 30 -27.74 13.69 -8.48
CA ALA A 30 -26.84 14.83 -8.40
C ALA A 30 -25.74 14.75 -9.48
N LEU A 31 -25.37 15.91 -10.02
CA LEU A 31 -24.30 16.01 -11.03
C LEU A 31 -22.96 16.28 -10.35
N ILE A 32 -21.93 15.54 -10.74
CA ILE A 32 -20.55 15.80 -10.39
C ILE A 32 -19.70 15.96 -11.65
N TYR A 33 -18.73 16.87 -11.58
CA TYR A 33 -17.78 17.05 -12.67
C TYR A 33 -16.52 16.25 -12.40
N VAL A 34 -16.15 15.40 -13.34
CA VAL A 34 -14.95 14.57 -13.30
C VAL A 34 -14.09 14.90 -14.52
N ARG A 35 -12.78 14.94 -14.35
CA ARG A 35 -11.88 15.10 -15.50
C ARG A 35 -12.05 13.93 -16.47
N ALA A 36 -12.16 14.23 -17.76
CA ALA A 36 -12.33 13.21 -18.78
C ALA A 36 -11.11 12.29 -18.94
N THR A 37 -9.92 12.80 -18.61
CA THR A 37 -8.67 12.04 -18.71
C THR A 37 -8.19 11.67 -17.31
N ALA A 38 -7.98 10.37 -17.07
CA ALA A 38 -7.29 9.88 -15.89
C ALA A 38 -5.84 10.36 -15.90
N ALA A 39 -5.33 10.67 -14.72
CA ALA A 39 -3.93 11.06 -14.52
C ALA A 39 -3.31 10.16 -13.43
N GLY A 40 -1.98 10.04 -13.44
CA GLY A 40 -1.21 9.23 -12.50
C GLY A 40 -0.57 8.03 -13.17
N VAL A 41 0.47 7.52 -12.50
CA VAL A 41 1.30 6.40 -12.97
C VAL A 41 1.39 5.28 -11.91
N PHE A 42 0.51 5.33 -10.91
CA PHE A 42 0.48 4.32 -9.85
C PHE A 42 -0.35 3.11 -10.30
N THR A 43 0.17 2.42 -11.31
CA THR A 43 -0.40 1.18 -11.84
C THR A 43 0.68 0.10 -11.97
N ILE A 44 0.27 -1.15 -12.09
CA ILE A 44 1.23 -2.26 -12.31
C ILE A 44 2.01 -2.04 -13.61
N ASN A 45 1.32 -1.63 -14.68
CA ASN A 45 1.96 -1.46 -15.99
C ASN A 45 2.99 -0.32 -16.02
N ASP A 46 2.69 0.80 -15.35
CA ASP A 46 3.57 1.97 -15.35
C ASP A 46 4.72 1.84 -14.34
N THR A 47 4.65 0.87 -13.44
CA THR A 47 5.69 0.65 -12.41
C THR A 47 6.60 -0.53 -12.72
N VAL A 48 6.11 -1.75 -12.56
CA VAL A 48 6.92 -2.99 -12.71
C VAL A 48 6.61 -3.76 -13.99
N GLY A 49 5.51 -3.43 -14.65
CA GLY A 49 5.02 -4.16 -15.83
C GLY A 49 4.20 -5.40 -15.47
N ALA A 50 3.37 -5.82 -16.43
CA ALA A 50 2.42 -6.92 -16.24
C ALA A 50 3.09 -8.27 -15.97
N HIS A 51 4.31 -8.46 -16.47
CA HIS A 51 5.03 -9.75 -16.45
C HIS A 51 6.06 -9.86 -15.31
N ASP A 52 6.08 -8.93 -14.34
CA ASP A 52 6.98 -9.03 -13.20
C ASP A 52 6.67 -10.32 -12.41
N PRO A 53 7.66 -11.22 -12.21
CA PRO A 53 7.43 -12.53 -11.61
C PRO A 53 7.30 -12.50 -10.08
N ARG A 54 7.63 -11.37 -9.44
CA ARG A 54 7.67 -11.21 -7.99
C ARG A 54 6.27 -11.12 -7.37
N LEU A 55 6.21 -11.32 -6.07
CA LEU A 55 5.02 -11.00 -5.27
C LEU A 55 4.70 -9.50 -5.37
N ARG A 56 3.45 -9.15 -5.58
CA ARG A 56 2.94 -7.77 -5.58
C ARG A 56 2.27 -7.50 -4.24
N VAL A 57 3.03 -6.95 -3.30
CA VAL A 57 2.56 -6.69 -1.93
C VAL A 57 1.99 -5.28 -1.85
N MET A 58 0.69 -5.19 -1.72
CA MET A 58 -0.11 -3.96 -1.70
C MET A 58 -0.49 -3.62 -0.27
N VAL A 59 0.06 -2.53 0.25
CA VAL A 59 -0.10 -2.08 1.63
C VAL A 59 -1.07 -0.90 1.65
N ALA A 60 -2.27 -1.14 2.15
CA ALA A 60 -3.35 -0.18 2.17
C ALA A 60 -3.66 0.31 3.58
N ALA A 61 -3.75 1.62 3.80
CA ALA A 61 -4.31 2.19 5.02
C ALA A 61 -5.63 2.91 4.72
N GLY A 62 -6.73 2.40 5.28
CA GLY A 62 -8.08 2.94 5.05
C GLY A 62 -8.45 2.99 3.56
N THR A 63 -8.75 4.18 3.05
CA THR A 63 -9.11 4.39 1.63
C THR A 63 -7.97 4.11 0.65
N GLY A 64 -6.76 3.94 1.12
CA GLY A 64 -5.61 3.52 0.30
C GLY A 64 -5.78 2.15 -0.37
N VAL A 65 -6.80 1.39 -0.03
CA VAL A 65 -7.16 0.16 -0.72
C VAL A 65 -7.72 0.40 -2.14
N ALA A 66 -8.28 1.57 -2.41
CA ALA A 66 -8.97 1.88 -3.67
C ALA A 66 -8.12 1.65 -4.95
N PRO A 67 -6.87 2.17 -5.07
CA PRO A 67 -6.06 1.90 -6.24
C PRO A 67 -5.76 0.40 -6.41
N PHE A 68 -5.58 -0.33 -5.34
CA PHE A 68 -5.30 -1.77 -5.38
C PHE A 68 -6.52 -2.58 -5.84
N VAL A 69 -7.71 -2.25 -5.35
CA VAL A 69 -8.97 -2.84 -5.85
C VAL A 69 -9.12 -2.55 -7.35
N SER A 70 -8.81 -1.34 -7.81
CA SER A 70 -8.84 -0.99 -9.23
C SER A 70 -7.86 -1.83 -10.06
N MET A 71 -6.63 -2.02 -9.60
CA MET A 71 -5.63 -2.87 -10.27
C MET A 71 -6.09 -4.33 -10.34
N ILE A 72 -6.58 -4.88 -9.23
CA ILE A 72 -7.07 -6.27 -9.14
C ILE A 72 -8.29 -6.47 -10.04
N ARG A 73 -9.28 -5.58 -9.96
CA ARG A 73 -10.46 -5.62 -10.85
C ARG A 73 -10.10 -5.54 -12.32
N SER A 74 -9.11 -4.72 -12.68
CA SER A 74 -8.62 -4.62 -14.06
C SER A 74 -8.06 -5.95 -14.56
N GLU A 75 -7.40 -6.72 -13.70
CA GLU A 75 -6.88 -8.04 -14.05
C GLU A 75 -8.01 -9.06 -14.21
N VAL A 76 -8.92 -9.11 -13.23
CA VAL A 76 -10.08 -10.03 -13.25
C VAL A 76 -11.04 -9.69 -14.39
N CYS A 77 -11.23 -8.41 -14.72
CA CYS A 77 -12.06 -8.01 -15.87
C CYS A 77 -11.47 -8.47 -17.21
N ARG A 78 -10.13 -8.52 -17.34
CA ARG A 78 -9.46 -9.03 -18.53
C ARG A 78 -9.53 -10.57 -18.60
N ASN A 79 -9.37 -11.21 -17.47
CA ASN A 79 -9.43 -12.66 -17.33
C ASN A 79 -10.10 -13.05 -15.99
N PRO A 80 -11.37 -13.46 -15.98
CA PRO A 80 -12.06 -13.85 -14.75
C PRO A 80 -11.41 -15.01 -13.97
N LEU A 81 -10.59 -15.82 -14.65
CA LEU A 81 -9.83 -16.92 -14.07
C LEU A 81 -8.34 -16.55 -13.84
N ALA A 82 -8.01 -15.26 -13.78
CA ALA A 82 -6.65 -14.81 -13.53
C ALA A 82 -6.11 -15.42 -12.23
N ASP A 83 -4.90 -15.96 -12.28
CA ASP A 83 -4.17 -16.39 -11.08
C ASP A 83 -3.64 -15.19 -10.32
N LEU A 84 -4.20 -14.92 -9.15
CA LEU A 84 -3.80 -13.86 -8.24
C LEU A 84 -2.92 -14.36 -7.08
N SER A 85 -2.37 -15.56 -7.15
CA SER A 85 -1.55 -16.15 -6.07
C SER A 85 -0.30 -15.32 -5.70
N LYS A 86 0.17 -14.50 -6.63
CA LYS A 86 1.26 -13.54 -6.41
C LYS A 86 0.80 -12.14 -6.01
N TRP A 87 -0.50 -11.92 -5.84
CA TRP A 87 -1.07 -10.65 -5.40
C TRP A 87 -1.40 -10.73 -3.92
N VAL A 88 -0.89 -9.78 -3.16
CA VAL A 88 -1.01 -9.74 -1.70
C VAL A 88 -1.58 -8.39 -1.30
N VAL A 89 -2.63 -8.37 -0.51
CA VAL A 89 -3.21 -7.13 0.03
C VAL A 89 -3.12 -7.18 1.55
N LEU A 90 -2.31 -6.29 2.12
CA LEU A 90 -2.26 -5.97 3.54
C LEU A 90 -3.12 -4.74 3.77
N HIS A 91 -4.26 -4.89 4.43
CA HIS A 91 -5.24 -3.81 4.56
C HIS A 91 -5.45 -3.42 6.03
N GLY A 92 -5.03 -2.23 6.39
CA GLY A 92 -5.18 -1.66 7.72
C GLY A 92 -6.31 -0.65 7.84
N ALA A 93 -7.02 -0.71 8.97
CA ALA A 93 -8.03 0.27 9.34
C ALA A 93 -8.01 0.53 10.86
N SER A 94 -8.79 1.49 11.35
CA SER A 94 -8.98 1.65 12.79
C SER A 94 -9.94 0.58 13.33
N TYR A 95 -11.02 0.31 12.60
CA TYR A 95 -12.09 -0.60 12.97
C TYR A 95 -12.42 -1.59 11.85
N PRO A 96 -12.97 -2.78 12.16
CA PRO A 96 -13.34 -3.78 11.14
C PRO A 96 -14.30 -3.26 10.08
N ALA A 97 -15.26 -2.41 10.45
CA ALA A 97 -16.23 -1.81 9.54
C ALA A 97 -15.60 -0.85 8.51
N GLU A 98 -14.39 -0.36 8.77
CA GLU A 98 -13.64 0.52 7.87
C GLU A 98 -12.79 -0.24 6.84
N LEU A 99 -12.74 -1.58 6.90
CA LEU A 99 -12.08 -2.41 5.90
C LEU A 99 -12.96 -2.54 4.65
N GLY A 100 -13.02 -1.49 3.86
CA GLY A 100 -13.79 -1.47 2.61
C GLY A 100 -13.34 -2.56 1.65
N TYR A 101 -14.25 -3.06 0.83
CA TYR A 101 -14.01 -4.16 -0.13
C TYR A 101 -13.54 -5.50 0.48
N ARG A 102 -13.53 -5.63 1.83
CA ARG A 102 -13.06 -6.84 2.51
C ARG A 102 -13.74 -8.11 2.00
N GLN A 103 -15.05 -8.07 1.80
CA GLN A 103 -15.81 -9.25 1.32
C GLN A 103 -15.39 -9.64 -0.10
N GLU A 104 -15.23 -8.67 -0.99
CA GLU A 104 -14.77 -8.89 -2.37
C GLU A 104 -13.36 -9.50 -2.40
N LEU A 105 -12.44 -8.92 -1.63
CA LEU A 105 -11.05 -9.40 -1.56
C LEU A 105 -10.97 -10.82 -0.96
N LEU A 106 -11.79 -11.15 0.03
CA LEU A 106 -11.92 -12.51 0.56
C LEU A 106 -12.51 -13.48 -0.45
N ALA A 107 -13.51 -13.06 -1.25
CA ALA A 107 -14.04 -13.90 -2.32
C ALA A 107 -12.95 -14.22 -3.37
N LEU A 108 -12.18 -13.22 -3.79
CA LEU A 108 -11.04 -13.40 -4.70
C LEU A 108 -9.92 -14.26 -4.10
N SER A 109 -9.76 -14.27 -2.79
CA SER A 109 -8.82 -15.19 -2.13
C SER A 109 -9.25 -16.65 -2.33
N THR A 110 -10.54 -16.92 -2.33
CA THR A 110 -11.08 -18.26 -2.53
C THR A 110 -11.10 -18.66 -4.01
N THR A 111 -11.44 -17.73 -4.92
CA THR A 111 -11.67 -18.04 -6.33
C THR A 111 -10.42 -17.93 -7.20
N ASN A 112 -9.55 -16.98 -6.90
CA ASN A 112 -8.42 -16.59 -7.74
C ASN A 112 -7.05 -16.71 -7.04
N GLY A 113 -7.02 -17.12 -5.77
CA GLY A 113 -5.77 -17.28 -5.01
C GLY A 113 -5.17 -15.99 -4.46
N LEU A 114 -5.90 -14.85 -4.49
CA LEU A 114 -5.46 -13.60 -3.87
C LEU A 114 -5.10 -13.82 -2.41
N LYS A 115 -3.99 -13.29 -1.94
CA LYS A 115 -3.65 -13.28 -0.52
C LYS A 115 -4.15 -11.98 0.12
N TYR A 116 -5.09 -12.06 1.08
CA TYR A 116 -5.66 -10.90 1.75
C TYR A 116 -5.60 -11.03 3.25
N TRP A 117 -4.99 -10.03 3.92
CA TRP A 117 -4.98 -9.93 5.38
C TRP A 117 -5.40 -8.53 5.82
N GLY A 118 -6.46 -8.48 6.62
CA GLY A 118 -6.93 -7.28 7.27
C GLY A 118 -6.33 -7.14 8.67
N THR A 119 -5.93 -5.93 9.05
CA THR A 119 -5.50 -5.60 10.41
C THR A 119 -6.25 -4.39 10.93
N VAL A 120 -6.55 -4.37 12.23
CA VAL A 120 -7.20 -3.22 12.87
C VAL A 120 -6.38 -2.72 14.05
N SER A 121 -6.30 -1.39 14.18
CA SER A 121 -5.52 -0.78 15.25
C SER A 121 -6.30 -0.57 16.55
N ARG A 122 -7.63 -0.74 16.53
CA ARG A 122 -8.54 -0.58 17.68
C ARG A 122 -9.53 -1.74 17.80
N PRO A 123 -9.05 -2.97 18.06
CA PRO A 123 -9.90 -4.17 18.11
C PRO A 123 -10.87 -4.17 19.28
N ASP A 124 -10.49 -3.56 20.42
CA ASP A 124 -11.22 -3.64 21.70
C ASP A 124 -12.60 -2.96 21.65
N GLU A 125 -12.81 -2.08 20.68
CA GLU A 125 -14.11 -1.44 20.46
C GLU A 125 -15.11 -2.35 19.68
N THR A 126 -14.63 -3.51 19.18
CA THR A 126 -15.44 -4.51 18.47
C THR A 126 -15.05 -5.90 18.91
N ARG A 127 -15.85 -6.50 19.78
CA ARG A 127 -15.62 -7.82 20.40
C ARG A 127 -15.54 -9.01 19.42
N GLU A 128 -15.79 -8.81 18.15
CA GLU A 128 -15.91 -9.85 17.12
C GLU A 128 -14.73 -9.89 16.11
N TRP A 129 -13.68 -9.09 16.34
CA TRP A 129 -12.58 -9.08 15.39
C TRP A 129 -11.68 -10.33 15.57
N ILE A 130 -11.65 -11.15 14.52
CA ILE A 130 -10.74 -12.30 14.40
C ILE A 130 -9.79 -12.01 13.22
N GLY A 131 -8.65 -11.41 13.49
CA GLY A 131 -7.66 -11.04 12.48
C GLY A 131 -6.46 -10.37 13.13
N ASP A 132 -5.55 -9.89 12.29
CA ASP A 132 -4.36 -9.20 12.77
C ASP A 132 -4.72 -7.90 13.51
N VAL A 133 -3.92 -7.56 14.52
CA VAL A 133 -4.07 -6.35 15.32
C VAL A 133 -2.86 -5.46 15.15
N GLY A 134 -3.08 -4.16 15.01
CA GLY A 134 -2.06 -3.16 14.83
C GLY A 134 -2.22 -2.36 13.54
N ARG A 135 -1.26 -1.47 13.28
CA ARG A 135 -1.20 -0.72 12.03
C ARG A 135 -0.66 -1.61 10.92
N VAL A 136 -1.03 -1.33 9.67
CA VAL A 136 -0.63 -2.17 8.53
C VAL A 136 0.88 -2.22 8.32
N GLU A 137 1.59 -1.14 8.57
CA GLU A 137 3.05 -1.11 8.48
C GLU A 137 3.75 -2.00 9.52
N SER A 138 3.05 -2.42 10.57
CA SER A 138 3.61 -3.32 11.57
C SER A 138 3.87 -4.75 11.06
N PHE A 139 3.28 -5.14 9.94
CA PHE A 139 3.66 -6.41 9.30
C PHE A 139 5.15 -6.50 8.95
N PHE A 140 5.81 -5.35 8.78
CA PHE A 140 7.25 -5.28 8.48
C PHE A 140 8.13 -5.07 9.72
N GLU A 141 7.58 -5.14 10.92
CA GLU A 141 8.36 -5.11 12.15
C GLU A 141 9.17 -6.40 12.32
N PRO A 142 10.37 -6.33 12.93
CA PRO A 142 11.28 -7.48 13.00
C PRO A 142 10.69 -8.71 13.68
N ASP A 143 9.77 -8.52 14.62
CA ASP A 143 9.07 -9.58 15.36
C ASP A 143 7.88 -10.16 14.59
N ARG A 144 7.33 -9.44 13.60
CA ARG A 144 6.18 -9.87 12.79
C ARG A 144 6.53 -10.29 11.37
N LEU A 145 7.65 -9.81 10.85
CA LEU A 145 8.08 -10.10 9.49
C LEU A 145 8.27 -11.62 9.22
N PRO A 146 8.81 -12.43 10.15
CA PRO A 146 8.91 -13.87 9.92
C PRO A 146 7.55 -14.57 9.72
N ASP A 147 6.52 -14.13 10.44
CA ASP A 147 5.15 -14.63 10.25
C ASP A 147 4.60 -14.21 8.87
N LEU A 148 4.86 -12.97 8.44
CA LEU A 148 4.49 -12.52 7.09
C LEU A 148 5.22 -13.35 6.01
N GLU A 149 6.52 -13.60 6.15
CA GLU A 149 7.31 -14.42 5.22
C GLU A 149 6.72 -15.82 5.10
N GLN A 150 6.39 -16.46 6.21
CA GLN A 150 5.74 -17.77 6.22
C GLN A 150 4.38 -17.75 5.52
N ARG A 151 3.53 -16.76 5.78
CA ARG A 151 2.22 -16.60 5.11
C ARG A 151 2.37 -16.36 3.60
N LEU A 152 3.44 -15.72 3.18
CA LEU A 152 3.77 -15.49 1.76
C LEU A 152 4.31 -16.75 1.07
N GLY A 153 4.76 -17.74 1.83
CA GLY A 153 5.45 -18.93 1.33
C GLY A 153 6.92 -18.67 1.03
N LEU A 154 7.53 -17.74 1.75
CA LEU A 154 8.95 -17.40 1.67
C LEU A 154 9.71 -18.04 2.84
N GLU A 155 10.98 -18.34 2.64
CA GLU A 155 11.88 -18.68 3.72
C GLU A 155 12.21 -17.44 4.56
N SER A 156 12.68 -17.67 5.79
CA SER A 156 13.03 -16.57 6.69
C SER A 156 14.19 -15.75 6.13
N GLY A 157 13.95 -14.46 5.95
CA GLY A 157 14.92 -13.54 5.37
C GLY A 157 14.72 -13.26 3.87
N ASP A 158 13.84 -13.99 3.19
CA ASP A 158 13.65 -13.90 1.74
C ASP A 158 12.67 -12.81 1.30
N PHE A 159 12.04 -12.09 2.22
CA PHE A 159 11.25 -10.92 1.86
C PHE A 159 12.19 -9.76 1.47
N THR A 160 12.59 -9.76 0.21
CA THR A 160 13.56 -8.83 -0.38
C THR A 160 13.05 -8.31 -1.74
N PRO A 161 13.71 -7.31 -2.34
CA PRO A 161 13.37 -6.85 -3.70
C PRO A 161 13.48 -7.91 -4.80
N ASP A 162 14.13 -9.04 -4.55
CA ASP A 162 14.22 -10.14 -5.53
C ASP A 162 12.96 -11.00 -5.53
N SER A 163 12.30 -11.13 -4.36
CA SER A 163 11.09 -11.93 -4.18
C SER A 163 9.79 -11.12 -4.27
N ALA A 164 9.85 -9.82 -3.95
CA ALA A 164 8.68 -8.98 -3.84
C ALA A 164 8.89 -7.57 -4.41
N VAL A 165 7.78 -6.97 -4.80
CA VAL A 165 7.63 -5.53 -5.03
C VAL A 165 6.51 -5.01 -4.13
N VAL A 166 6.72 -3.87 -3.50
CA VAL A 166 5.78 -3.32 -2.52
C VAL A 166 5.15 -2.03 -3.05
N PHE A 167 3.84 -1.95 -2.93
CA PHE A 167 3.02 -0.78 -3.24
C PHE A 167 2.37 -0.29 -1.95
N VAL A 168 2.51 0.98 -1.63
CA VAL A 168 1.93 1.54 -0.39
C VAL A 168 1.01 2.71 -0.74
N CYS A 169 -0.21 2.68 -0.25
CA CYS A 169 -1.16 3.79 -0.37
C CYS A 169 -1.87 4.05 0.95
N GLY A 170 -1.88 5.29 1.38
CA GLY A 170 -2.49 5.70 2.64
C GLY A 170 -1.98 7.04 3.14
N LEU A 171 -2.07 7.27 4.44
CA LEU A 171 -1.57 8.48 5.07
C LEU A 171 -0.04 8.52 5.07
N THR A 172 0.52 9.74 5.00
CA THR A 172 1.98 9.99 4.97
C THR A 172 2.73 9.24 6.07
N GLY A 173 2.19 9.21 7.31
CA GLY A 173 2.82 8.48 8.41
C GLY A 173 2.91 6.96 8.21
N THR A 174 1.90 6.34 7.59
CA THR A 174 1.94 4.90 7.24
C THR A 174 3.00 4.64 6.17
N ILE A 175 3.04 5.49 5.14
CA ILE A 175 4.02 5.35 4.05
C ILE A 175 5.44 5.53 4.60
N ALA A 176 5.68 6.55 5.42
CA ALA A 176 6.98 6.81 6.06
C ALA A 176 7.45 5.61 6.90
N ALA A 177 6.57 5.08 7.76
CA ALA A 177 6.89 3.96 8.62
C ALA A 177 7.15 2.67 7.82
N ALA A 178 6.36 2.39 6.79
CA ALA A 178 6.59 1.26 5.90
C ALA A 178 7.91 1.42 5.13
N LEU A 179 8.18 2.61 4.58
CA LEU A 179 9.41 2.91 3.84
C LEU A 179 10.65 2.64 4.69
N VAL A 180 10.69 3.18 5.92
CA VAL A 180 11.83 3.01 6.83
C VAL A 180 12.11 1.52 7.11
N ARG A 181 11.06 0.70 7.37
CA ARG A 181 11.21 -0.73 7.62
C ARG A 181 11.64 -1.51 6.38
N LEU A 182 11.12 -1.11 5.22
CA LEU A 182 11.45 -1.76 3.95
C LEU A 182 12.87 -1.44 3.46
N LEU A 183 13.41 -0.25 3.79
CA LEU A 183 14.83 0.05 3.55
C LEU A 183 15.76 -0.95 4.27
N ASP A 184 15.39 -1.43 5.45
CA ASP A 184 16.16 -2.46 6.19
C ASP A 184 16.19 -3.82 5.47
N ARG A 185 15.33 -4.00 4.50
CA ARG A 185 15.23 -5.20 3.64
C ARG A 185 15.77 -4.94 2.22
N GLY A 186 16.34 -3.76 1.98
CA GLY A 186 16.94 -3.38 0.69
C GLY A 186 15.94 -2.91 -0.36
N PHE A 187 14.67 -2.65 -0.01
CA PHE A 187 13.70 -2.10 -0.95
C PHE A 187 14.03 -0.64 -1.29
N ILE A 188 14.01 -0.33 -2.58
CA ILE A 188 14.36 0.99 -3.11
C ILE A 188 13.09 1.76 -3.47
N PRO A 189 12.85 2.95 -2.88
CA PRO A 189 11.67 3.75 -3.19
C PRO A 189 11.70 4.32 -4.60
N ASN A 190 10.52 4.56 -5.18
CA ASN A 190 10.39 5.16 -6.51
C ASN A 190 10.69 6.67 -6.53
N ALA A 191 10.56 7.38 -5.40
CA ALA A 191 10.76 8.83 -5.33
C ALA A 191 12.21 9.21 -5.58
N ARG A 192 12.44 9.94 -6.67
CA ARG A 192 13.78 10.34 -7.13
C ARG A 192 14.56 11.10 -6.05
N VAL A 193 13.91 12.07 -5.39
CA VAL A 193 14.54 12.91 -4.35
C VAL A 193 15.05 12.06 -3.17
N ILE A 194 14.28 11.06 -2.74
CA ILE A 194 14.69 10.14 -1.66
C ILE A 194 15.86 9.27 -2.13
N ARG A 195 15.79 8.72 -3.35
CA ARG A 195 16.87 7.89 -3.91
C ARG A 195 18.18 8.65 -4.01
N GLU A 196 18.15 9.88 -4.52
CA GLU A 196 19.33 10.75 -4.60
C GLU A 196 19.90 11.04 -3.21
N ALA A 197 19.04 11.38 -2.24
CA ALA A 197 19.46 11.60 -0.86
C ALA A 197 20.08 10.36 -0.21
N LEU A 198 19.56 9.17 -0.52
CA LEU A 198 20.11 7.89 -0.02
C LEU A 198 21.37 7.44 -0.77
N GLY A 199 21.76 8.12 -1.85
CA GLY A 199 22.91 7.75 -2.68
C GLY A 199 22.67 6.49 -3.53
N VAL A 200 21.42 6.20 -3.89
CA VAL A 200 21.07 5.08 -4.75
C VAL A 200 21.44 5.40 -6.20
N PRO A 201 22.21 4.55 -6.89
CA PRO A 201 22.56 4.75 -8.30
C PRO A 201 21.31 4.87 -9.19
N PRO A 202 21.34 5.71 -10.23
CA PRO A 202 20.17 5.98 -11.07
C PRO A 202 19.67 4.77 -11.88
N ASP A 203 20.54 3.80 -12.16
CA ASP A 203 20.27 2.55 -12.87
C ASP A 203 19.59 1.49 -11.99
N VAL A 204 19.62 1.64 -10.67
CA VAL A 204 18.92 0.72 -9.74
C VAL A 204 17.42 0.92 -9.86
N ARG A 205 16.71 -0.16 -10.19
CA ARG A 205 15.26 -0.12 -10.33
C ARG A 205 14.55 -0.02 -8.98
N PRO A 206 13.50 0.81 -8.87
CA PRO A 206 12.65 0.83 -7.67
C PRO A 206 11.97 -0.53 -7.44
N SER A 207 11.77 -0.84 -6.17
CA SER A 207 11.02 -2.02 -5.70
C SER A 207 9.97 -1.66 -4.66
N LEU A 208 9.91 -0.38 -4.28
CA LEU A 208 8.92 0.21 -3.40
C LEU A 208 8.27 1.41 -4.08
N PHE A 209 6.98 1.32 -4.33
CA PHE A 209 6.17 2.37 -4.94
C PHE A 209 5.13 2.86 -3.95
N TYR A 210 4.86 4.16 -3.93
CA TYR A 210 3.82 4.71 -3.07
C TYR A 210 3.11 5.88 -3.73
N GLU A 211 1.87 6.11 -3.31
CA GLU A 211 1.07 7.25 -3.71
C GLU A 211 0.62 8.04 -2.48
N LEU A 212 0.77 9.38 -2.57
CA LEU A 212 0.43 10.33 -1.51
C LEU A 212 -0.91 10.99 -1.82
N TYR A 213 -1.73 11.17 -0.78
CA TYR A 213 -2.96 11.95 -0.86
C TYR A 213 -2.76 13.44 -0.55
N ASP A 214 -1.63 13.79 0.02
CA ASP A 214 -1.27 15.16 0.36
C ASP A 214 0.20 15.45 -0.01
N PRO A 215 0.60 16.72 -0.13
CA PRO A 215 1.95 17.11 -0.54
C PRO A 215 2.99 16.96 0.58
N THR A 216 2.65 16.46 1.76
CA THR A 216 3.58 16.34 2.88
C THR A 216 4.68 15.33 2.53
N PRO A 217 5.97 15.71 2.62
CA PRO A 217 7.06 14.80 2.35
C PRO A 217 7.02 13.56 3.26
N VAL A 218 7.23 12.38 2.69
CA VAL A 218 7.30 11.10 3.43
C VAL A 218 8.56 11.03 4.28
N ILE A 219 9.65 11.55 3.76
CA ILE A 219 10.96 11.66 4.43
C ILE A 219 11.42 13.10 4.29
N ASP A 220 11.87 13.68 5.39
CA ASP A 220 12.54 14.99 5.36
C ASP A 220 13.98 14.79 4.85
N VAL A 221 14.16 15.00 3.57
CA VAL A 221 15.49 14.89 2.93
C VAL A 221 16.42 16.06 3.31
N GLY A 222 15.89 17.09 3.95
CA GLY A 222 16.66 18.21 4.49
C GLY A 222 17.28 17.93 5.87
N ASP A 223 16.93 16.81 6.51
CA ASP A 223 17.56 16.36 7.75
C ASP A 223 18.77 15.44 7.46
N PRO A 224 20.02 15.93 7.58
CA PRO A 224 21.21 15.13 7.27
C PRO A 224 21.37 13.91 8.18
N SER A 225 20.97 14.02 9.45
CA SER A 225 21.11 12.95 10.44
C SER A 225 20.16 11.80 10.13
N LEU A 226 18.91 12.12 9.77
CA LEU A 226 17.93 11.12 9.30
C LEU A 226 18.43 10.43 8.04
N ILE A 227 18.88 11.18 7.05
CA ILE A 227 19.35 10.63 5.77
C ILE A 227 20.57 9.75 5.96
N GLU A 228 21.54 10.15 6.77
CA GLU A 228 22.72 9.32 7.06
C GLU A 228 22.32 8.00 7.72
N SER A 229 21.42 8.04 8.71
CA SER A 229 20.87 6.84 9.36
C SER A 229 20.18 5.91 8.36
N LEU A 230 19.30 6.43 7.51
CA LEU A 230 18.57 5.63 6.51
C LEU A 230 19.52 5.06 5.44
N ARG A 231 20.53 5.81 5.04
CA ARG A 231 21.56 5.36 4.10
C ARG A 231 22.36 4.19 4.67
N ALA A 232 22.80 4.29 5.91
CA ALA A 232 23.53 3.21 6.60
C ALA A 232 22.71 1.93 6.69
N ARG A 233 21.42 2.05 7.03
CA ARG A 233 20.48 0.92 7.08
C ARG A 233 20.33 0.25 5.72
N LEU A 234 20.10 1.03 4.67
CA LEU A 234 19.99 0.51 3.31
C LEU A 234 21.27 -0.18 2.85
N GLN A 235 22.43 0.44 3.07
CA GLN A 235 23.73 -0.15 2.71
C GLN A 235 23.96 -1.48 3.44
N THR A 236 23.60 -1.56 4.73
CA THR A 236 23.68 -2.81 5.50
C THR A 236 22.77 -3.89 4.91
N ALA A 237 21.57 -3.54 4.49
CA ALA A 237 20.64 -4.47 3.87
C ALA A 237 21.14 -4.97 2.50
N LEU A 238 21.68 -4.07 1.68
CA LEU A 238 22.23 -4.43 0.35
C LEU A 238 23.49 -5.29 0.44
N ALA A 239 24.31 -5.11 1.47
CA ALA A 239 25.53 -5.91 1.69
C ALA A 239 25.24 -7.35 2.17
N ARG A 240 24.03 -7.64 2.65
CA ARG A 240 23.59 -8.99 3.09
C ARG A 240 22.99 -9.83 1.96
N ARG A 241 22.75 -9.22 0.82
CA ARG A 241 22.22 -9.85 -0.41
C ARG A 241 23.33 -10.40 -1.26
#